data_199fa5f9ae9e6199a75339f5a6c2ea27
#
_entry.id   199fa5f9ae9e6199a75339f5a6c2ea27
#
_cell.length_a   1.000
_cell.length_b   1.000
_cell.length_c   1.000
_cell.angle_alpha   90.00
_cell.angle_beta   90.00
_cell.angle_gamma   90.00
#
_symmetry.space_group_name_H-M   'P 1'
#
loop_
_entity.id
_entity.type
_entity.pdbx_description
1 polymer ?
#
loop_
_entity_poly.entity_id
_entity_poly.type
_entity_poly.pdbx_seq_one_letter_code
_entity_poly.pdbx_strand_id
1 'polypeptide(L)'
;TWTQDDDTALNKFYRGETAIMSTNRAQYAVQDAKVKEQLGEGNYELYRILTPIGTSDYQAENQRLECGIMISSNALKELGEDEFIKMMRFVDWLWYSDEGLTLTKWGKEGETYTVTDGTYSLTPGYYCKGLSIGQTSDDQIDLREELGYACGNFMYGGNTELLTSNFTDDLRDFYDRQGQYRKLRPLDPTVTFDEDQLEMLNLWGTPMTDTVNAWTCKFAMNQADINNDWDTYVAEVEAQNMQNIVDMYNDTYNASK
;
A
#
# COMPACT_ATOMS: atom_id res chain seq x y z
N THR A 1 15.63 -13.84 -9.80
CA THR A 1 17.03 -13.40 -9.55
C THR A 1 17.06 -12.01 -8.97
N TRP A 2 17.99 -11.71 -8.08
CA TRP A 2 18.16 -10.42 -7.41
C TRP A 2 18.46 -9.23 -8.34
N THR A 3 18.82 -9.51 -9.58
CA THR A 3 19.22 -8.52 -10.58
C THR A 3 18.16 -8.23 -11.63
N GLN A 4 16.96 -8.80 -11.52
CA GLN A 4 15.88 -8.46 -12.43
C GLN A 4 15.09 -7.24 -11.89
N ASP A 5 14.67 -6.39 -12.80
CA ASP A 5 13.74 -5.30 -12.49
C ASP A 5 12.30 -5.81 -12.32
N ASP A 6 11.43 -4.95 -11.84
CA ASP A 6 10.02 -5.27 -11.56
C ASP A 6 9.27 -5.68 -12.84
N ASP A 7 9.52 -5.01 -13.96
CA ASP A 7 8.88 -5.33 -15.23
C ASP A 7 9.26 -6.73 -15.71
N THR A 8 10.52 -7.12 -15.56
CA THR A 8 10.97 -8.47 -15.88
C THR A 8 10.31 -9.52 -14.98
N ALA A 9 10.17 -9.22 -13.68
CA ALA A 9 9.51 -10.11 -12.72
C ALA A 9 8.01 -10.27 -13.05
N LEU A 10 7.31 -9.16 -13.32
CA LEU A 10 5.90 -9.16 -13.75
C LEU A 10 5.69 -9.94 -15.03
N ASN A 11 6.51 -9.71 -16.05
CA ASN A 11 6.41 -10.41 -17.34
C ASN A 11 6.64 -11.93 -17.21
N LYS A 12 7.50 -12.39 -16.30
CA LYS A 12 7.65 -13.82 -16.01
C LYS A 12 6.40 -14.40 -15.37
N PHE A 13 5.78 -13.68 -14.46
CA PHE A 13 4.51 -14.09 -13.85
C PHE A 13 3.40 -14.18 -14.90
N TYR A 14 3.26 -13.17 -15.76
CA TYR A 14 2.23 -13.16 -16.82
C TYR A 14 2.36 -14.32 -17.80
N ARG A 15 3.59 -14.78 -18.08
CA ARG A 15 3.85 -15.96 -18.93
C ARG A 15 3.83 -17.29 -18.19
N GLY A 16 3.51 -17.31 -16.89
CA GLY A 16 3.49 -18.54 -16.09
C GLY A 16 4.87 -19.12 -15.77
N GLU A 17 5.95 -18.35 -15.94
CA GLU A 17 7.32 -18.76 -15.61
C GLU A 17 7.59 -18.73 -14.11
N THR A 18 6.78 -17.97 -13.34
CA THR A 18 6.77 -17.95 -11.88
C THR A 18 5.35 -18.17 -11.37
N ALA A 19 5.23 -19.00 -10.32
CA ALA A 19 3.93 -19.39 -9.77
C ALA A 19 3.43 -18.45 -8.67
N ILE A 20 4.29 -17.64 -8.06
CA ILE A 20 3.95 -16.78 -6.90
C ILE A 20 4.52 -15.39 -7.15
N MET A 21 3.69 -14.38 -6.86
CA MET A 21 4.08 -12.98 -6.92
C MET A 21 3.46 -12.21 -5.75
N SER A 22 4.21 -11.27 -5.19
CA SER A 22 3.66 -10.29 -4.25
C SER A 22 2.91 -9.21 -5.03
N THR A 23 1.71 -8.86 -4.56
CA THR A 23 0.90 -7.82 -5.20
C THR A 23 0.00 -7.15 -4.17
N ASN A 24 -0.56 -6.01 -4.53
CA ASN A 24 -1.60 -5.36 -3.76
C ASN A 24 -2.98 -5.55 -4.40
N ARG A 25 -4.02 -5.22 -3.66
CA ARG A 25 -5.41 -5.36 -4.12
C ARG A 25 -5.68 -4.62 -5.43
N ALA A 26 -5.21 -3.39 -5.56
CA ALA A 26 -5.49 -2.55 -6.73
C ALA A 26 -4.87 -3.09 -8.02
N GLN A 27 -3.75 -3.79 -7.92
CA GLN A 27 -3.06 -4.37 -9.07
C GLN A 27 -3.62 -5.72 -9.51
N TYR A 28 -4.43 -6.39 -8.69
CA TYR A 28 -4.91 -7.74 -8.98
C TYR A 28 -5.65 -7.82 -10.33
N ALA A 29 -6.59 -6.90 -10.59
CA ALA A 29 -7.35 -6.90 -11.85
C ALA A 29 -6.47 -6.64 -13.08
N VAL A 30 -5.43 -5.80 -12.95
CA VAL A 30 -4.46 -5.53 -14.02
C VAL A 30 -3.64 -6.79 -14.31
N GLN A 31 -3.20 -7.47 -13.28
CA GLN A 31 -2.39 -8.68 -13.40
C GLN A 31 -3.19 -9.85 -13.96
N ASP A 32 -4.44 -10.02 -13.51
CA ASP A 32 -5.34 -11.03 -14.07
C ASP A 32 -5.57 -10.82 -15.57
N ALA A 33 -5.85 -9.57 -15.98
CA ALA A 33 -5.99 -9.23 -17.39
C ALA A 33 -4.73 -9.54 -18.20
N LYS A 34 -3.53 -9.28 -17.66
CA LYS A 34 -2.26 -9.57 -18.31
C LYS A 34 -1.95 -11.07 -18.39
N VAL A 35 -2.25 -11.83 -17.35
CA VAL A 35 -2.13 -13.30 -17.39
C VAL A 35 -3.08 -13.89 -18.42
N LYS A 36 -4.34 -13.40 -18.46
CA LYS A 36 -5.33 -13.80 -19.46
C LYS A 36 -4.86 -13.52 -20.90
N GLU A 37 -4.27 -12.36 -21.15
CA GLU A 37 -3.71 -11.97 -22.43
C GLU A 37 -2.60 -12.94 -22.89
N GLN A 38 -1.74 -13.39 -21.97
CA GLN A 38 -0.57 -14.21 -22.27
C GLN A 38 -0.88 -15.71 -22.32
N LEU A 39 -1.71 -16.22 -21.43
CA LEU A 39 -1.97 -17.66 -21.28
C LEU A 39 -3.30 -18.09 -21.90
N GLY A 40 -4.21 -17.16 -22.13
CA GLY A 40 -5.55 -17.45 -22.61
C GLY A 40 -6.54 -17.79 -21.48
N GLU A 41 -7.79 -17.45 -21.68
CA GLU A 41 -8.87 -17.72 -20.73
C GLU A 41 -9.04 -19.23 -20.51
N GLY A 42 -9.22 -19.62 -19.23
CA GLY A 42 -9.41 -21.03 -18.84
C GLY A 42 -8.13 -21.87 -18.78
N ASN A 43 -6.97 -21.31 -19.12
CA ASN A 43 -5.68 -22.00 -19.03
C ASN A 43 -4.91 -21.73 -17.73
N TYR A 44 -5.48 -20.93 -16.82
CA TYR A 44 -4.88 -20.58 -15.54
C TYR A 44 -5.96 -20.35 -14.49
N GLU A 45 -5.57 -20.37 -13.22
CA GLU A 45 -6.35 -19.94 -12.08
C GLU A 45 -5.46 -19.11 -11.16
N LEU A 46 -5.95 -17.96 -10.68
CA LEU A 46 -5.26 -17.11 -9.71
C LEU A 46 -5.87 -17.27 -8.33
N TYR A 47 -5.03 -17.52 -7.35
CA TYR A 47 -5.42 -17.64 -5.95
C TYR A 47 -4.76 -16.57 -5.09
N ARG A 48 -5.53 -15.96 -4.18
CA ARG A 48 -4.96 -15.14 -3.11
C ARG A 48 -4.44 -16.03 -2.01
N ILE A 49 -3.12 -15.99 -1.81
CA ILE A 49 -2.45 -16.76 -0.76
C ILE A 49 -2.41 -15.89 0.49
N LEU A 50 -2.88 -16.42 1.63
CA LEU A 50 -2.73 -15.75 2.92
C LEU A 50 -1.24 -15.52 3.23
N THR A 51 -0.93 -14.35 3.79
CA THR A 51 0.45 -14.02 4.15
C THR A 51 1.03 -15.08 5.07
N PRO A 52 2.14 -15.75 4.73
CA PRO A 52 2.74 -16.78 5.56
C PRO A 52 3.07 -16.25 6.96
N ILE A 53 2.88 -17.08 7.98
CA ILE A 53 3.32 -16.79 9.34
C ILE A 53 4.80 -17.19 9.46
N GLY A 54 5.62 -16.22 9.87
CA GLY A 54 7.02 -16.46 10.20
C GLY A 54 7.21 -16.58 11.74
N THR A 55 8.16 -15.86 12.28
CA THR A 55 8.40 -15.78 13.73
C THR A 55 7.37 -14.90 14.45
N SER A 56 6.57 -14.15 13.73
CA SER A 56 5.53 -13.26 14.24
C SER A 56 4.20 -13.49 13.51
N ASP A 57 3.10 -13.38 14.24
CA ASP A 57 1.74 -13.41 13.72
C ASP A 57 1.20 -12.02 13.34
N TYR A 58 2.05 -10.99 13.38
CA TYR A 58 1.67 -9.65 12.97
C TYR A 58 1.65 -9.48 11.45
N GLN A 59 0.71 -8.66 10.96
CA GLN A 59 0.75 -8.11 9.62
C GLN A 59 1.75 -6.95 9.58
N ALA A 60 2.36 -6.72 8.42
CA ALA A 60 3.28 -5.61 8.23
C ALA A 60 2.58 -4.24 8.30
N GLU A 61 1.36 -4.16 7.78
CA GLU A 61 0.59 -2.92 7.71
C GLU A 61 -0.28 -2.72 8.94
N ASN A 62 -0.13 -1.57 9.57
CA ASN A 62 -0.89 -1.17 10.74
C ASN A 62 -1.27 0.31 10.73
N GLN A 63 -0.94 1.04 9.66
CA GLN A 63 -1.24 2.46 9.56
C GLN A 63 -2.67 2.68 9.08
N ARG A 64 -3.36 3.62 9.72
CA ARG A 64 -4.71 4.01 9.31
C ARG A 64 -4.69 4.92 8.09
N LEU A 65 -3.63 5.71 7.93
CA LEU A 65 -3.42 6.63 6.81
C LEU A 65 -2.03 6.40 6.26
N GLU A 66 -1.98 5.96 5.03
CA GLU A 66 -0.73 5.77 4.30
C GLU A 66 -0.21 7.10 3.73
N CYS A 67 -1.10 7.98 3.37
CA CYS A 67 -0.82 9.33 2.92
C CYS A 67 -1.90 10.30 3.40
N GLY A 68 -1.60 11.58 3.34
CA GLY A 68 -2.50 12.64 3.73
C GLY A 68 -2.38 13.85 2.82
N ILE A 69 -3.18 14.86 3.10
CA ILE A 69 -3.11 16.15 2.45
C ILE A 69 -2.17 17.07 3.26
N MET A 70 -1.29 17.76 2.58
CA MET A 70 -0.45 18.80 3.17
C MET A 70 -0.93 20.17 2.72
N ILE A 71 -1.07 21.08 3.67
CA ILE A 71 -1.48 22.45 3.41
C ILE A 71 -0.29 23.37 3.71
N SER A 72 0.05 24.22 2.75
CA SER A 72 1.16 25.17 2.93
C SER A 72 0.90 26.09 4.13
N SER A 73 1.91 26.28 4.98
CA SER A 73 1.85 27.25 6.09
C SER A 73 1.60 28.69 5.63
N ASN A 74 1.89 28.98 4.35
CA ASN A 74 1.61 30.30 3.75
C ASN A 74 0.14 30.46 3.33
N ALA A 75 -0.65 29.41 3.21
CA ALA A 75 -2.02 29.49 2.71
C ALA A 75 -2.90 30.44 3.53
N LEU A 76 -2.80 30.40 4.87
CA LEU A 76 -3.51 31.34 5.74
C LEU A 76 -3.10 32.80 5.47
N LYS A 77 -1.81 33.03 5.26
CA LYS A 77 -1.25 34.35 5.03
C LYS A 77 -1.66 34.92 3.67
N GLU A 78 -1.72 34.09 2.65
CA GLU A 78 -2.03 34.49 1.28
C GLU A 78 -3.53 34.63 1.04
N LEU A 79 -4.35 33.75 1.61
CA LEU A 79 -5.80 33.73 1.43
C LEU A 79 -6.53 34.67 2.44
N GLY A 80 -5.95 34.90 3.59
CA GLY A 80 -6.65 35.47 4.73
C GLY A 80 -7.54 34.46 5.44
N GLU A 81 -7.98 34.80 6.65
CA GLU A 81 -8.65 33.86 7.55
C GLU A 81 -9.95 33.29 6.99
N ASP A 82 -10.81 34.15 6.41
CA ASP A 82 -12.13 33.75 5.90
C ASP A 82 -12.03 32.74 4.74
N GLU A 83 -11.16 33.01 3.77
CA GLU A 83 -10.96 32.12 2.63
C GLU A 83 -10.21 30.84 3.03
N PHE A 84 -9.27 30.94 3.96
CA PHE A 84 -8.59 29.78 4.52
C PHE A 84 -9.58 28.84 5.22
N ILE A 85 -10.51 29.38 6.03
CA ILE A 85 -11.57 28.59 6.70
C ILE A 85 -12.47 27.92 5.65
N LYS A 86 -12.84 28.60 4.57
CA LYS A 86 -13.63 27.99 3.48
C LYS A 86 -12.88 26.83 2.83
N MET A 87 -11.60 27.02 2.53
CA MET A 87 -10.74 25.98 2.00
C MET A 87 -10.67 24.78 2.96
N MET A 88 -10.47 25.00 4.27
CA MET A 88 -10.43 23.94 5.26
C MET A 88 -11.74 23.18 5.38
N ARG A 89 -12.89 23.87 5.31
CA ARG A 89 -14.21 23.22 5.26
C ARG A 89 -14.40 22.35 4.03
N PHE A 90 -13.89 22.79 2.88
CA PHE A 90 -13.92 21.97 1.66
C PHE A 90 -13.03 20.71 1.82
N VAL A 91 -11.84 20.86 2.38
CA VAL A 91 -10.93 19.72 2.66
C VAL A 91 -11.57 18.76 3.64
N ASP A 92 -12.21 19.28 4.71
CA ASP A 92 -12.91 18.48 5.71
C ASP A 92 -14.06 17.68 5.07
N TRP A 93 -14.90 18.34 4.26
CA TRP A 93 -15.95 17.64 3.52
C TRP A 93 -15.39 16.58 2.58
N LEU A 94 -14.36 16.90 1.80
CA LEU A 94 -13.79 16.01 0.78
C LEU A 94 -13.17 14.74 1.39
N TRP A 95 -12.49 14.88 2.54
CA TRP A 95 -11.69 13.79 3.13
C TRP A 95 -12.38 13.06 4.29
N TYR A 96 -13.38 13.68 4.92
CA TYR A 96 -13.95 13.15 6.16
C TYR A 96 -15.47 13.01 6.13
N SER A 97 -16.18 13.51 5.11
CA SER A 97 -17.62 13.24 4.99
C SER A 97 -17.87 11.99 4.15
N ASP A 98 -18.91 11.24 4.52
CA ASP A 98 -19.35 10.07 3.74
C ASP A 98 -19.76 10.46 2.31
N GLU A 99 -20.36 11.63 2.12
CA GLU A 99 -20.74 12.17 0.81
C GLU A 99 -19.50 12.42 -0.06
N GLY A 100 -18.51 13.18 0.44
CA GLY A 100 -17.26 13.49 -0.27
C GLY A 100 -16.47 12.24 -0.62
N LEU A 101 -16.33 11.31 0.33
CA LEU A 101 -15.63 10.05 0.14
C LEU A 101 -16.36 9.12 -0.84
N THR A 102 -17.68 9.04 -0.80
CA THR A 102 -18.47 8.26 -1.75
C THR A 102 -18.34 8.84 -3.16
N LEU A 103 -18.48 10.15 -3.29
CA LEU A 103 -18.31 10.85 -4.57
C LEU A 103 -16.91 10.62 -5.15
N THR A 104 -15.87 10.80 -4.36
CA THR A 104 -14.48 10.67 -4.84
C THR A 104 -14.09 9.22 -5.17
N LYS A 105 -14.71 8.25 -4.52
CA LYS A 105 -14.48 6.82 -4.78
C LYS A 105 -15.29 6.30 -5.95
N TRP A 106 -16.58 6.55 -5.96
CA TRP A 106 -17.53 5.90 -6.87
C TRP A 106 -18.07 6.84 -7.97
N GLY A 107 -17.94 8.17 -7.78
CA GLY A 107 -18.53 9.17 -8.67
C GLY A 107 -19.98 9.48 -8.30
N LYS A 108 -20.86 9.55 -9.29
CA LYS A 108 -22.28 9.92 -9.11
C LYS A 108 -23.17 8.70 -9.17
N GLU A 109 -24.04 8.55 -8.17
CA GLU A 109 -25.06 7.49 -8.15
C GLU A 109 -26.03 7.65 -9.32
N GLY A 110 -26.35 6.54 -9.96
CA GLY A 110 -27.20 6.48 -11.15
C GLY A 110 -26.48 6.84 -12.46
N GLU A 111 -25.26 7.36 -12.40
CA GLU A 111 -24.42 7.68 -13.57
C GLU A 111 -23.24 6.71 -13.64
N THR A 112 -22.32 6.77 -12.70
CA THR A 112 -21.11 5.93 -12.68
C THR A 112 -21.26 4.66 -11.83
N TYR A 113 -22.15 4.68 -10.85
CA TYR A 113 -22.41 3.52 -10.00
C TYR A 113 -23.87 3.45 -9.55
N THR A 114 -24.26 2.28 -9.05
CA THR A 114 -25.56 2.03 -8.41
C THR A 114 -25.35 1.29 -7.09
N VAL A 115 -26.30 1.44 -6.16
CA VAL A 115 -26.32 0.69 -4.89
C VAL A 115 -27.58 -0.19 -4.86
N THR A 116 -27.40 -1.50 -4.66
CA THR A 116 -28.50 -2.45 -4.51
C THR A 116 -28.25 -3.27 -3.25
N ASP A 117 -29.16 -3.20 -2.30
CA ASP A 117 -29.05 -3.88 -1.00
C ASP A 117 -27.71 -3.62 -0.28
N GLY A 118 -27.23 -2.37 -0.32
CA GLY A 118 -25.96 -1.96 0.26
C GLY A 118 -24.71 -2.35 -0.55
N THR A 119 -24.86 -3.00 -1.69
CA THR A 119 -23.75 -3.38 -2.58
C THR A 119 -23.56 -2.33 -3.65
N TYR A 120 -22.34 -1.79 -3.72
CA TYR A 120 -21.93 -0.83 -4.74
C TYR A 120 -21.45 -1.55 -6.00
N SER A 121 -21.93 -1.13 -7.15
CA SER A 121 -21.56 -1.68 -8.45
C SER A 121 -21.41 -0.58 -9.48
N LEU A 122 -20.38 -0.66 -10.33
CA LEU A 122 -20.26 0.26 -11.45
C LEU A 122 -21.41 0.05 -12.45
N THR A 123 -21.90 1.16 -12.96
CA THR A 123 -22.90 1.12 -14.06
C THR A 123 -22.26 0.48 -15.31
N PRO A 124 -23.00 -0.28 -16.13
CA PRO A 124 -22.50 -0.79 -17.40
C PRO A 124 -21.87 0.33 -18.25
N GLY A 125 -20.73 0.04 -18.86
CA GLY A 125 -19.93 1.04 -19.59
C GLY A 125 -18.75 1.59 -18.81
N TYR A 126 -18.62 1.26 -17.53
CA TYR A 126 -17.49 1.67 -16.71
C TYR A 126 -16.72 0.47 -16.14
N TYR A 127 -15.44 0.66 -15.92
CA TYR A 127 -14.58 -0.22 -15.14
C TYR A 127 -13.64 0.65 -14.26
N CYS A 128 -12.93 0.06 -13.34
CA CYS A 128 -11.97 0.78 -12.50
C CYS A 128 -10.88 -0.15 -11.97
N LYS A 129 -9.70 -0.08 -12.55
CA LYS A 129 -8.53 -0.84 -12.10
C LYS A 129 -8.17 -0.52 -10.65
N GLY A 130 -8.30 0.74 -10.24
CA GLY A 130 -8.05 1.18 -8.86
C GLY A 130 -8.94 0.49 -7.82
N LEU A 131 -10.17 0.11 -8.18
CA LEU A 131 -11.10 -0.66 -7.35
C LEU A 131 -11.00 -2.17 -7.57
N SER A 132 -10.05 -2.63 -8.37
CA SER A 132 -9.92 -4.03 -8.81
C SER A 132 -11.13 -4.55 -9.60
N ILE A 133 -11.80 -3.65 -10.33
CA ILE A 133 -12.89 -3.98 -11.26
C ILE A 133 -12.31 -3.89 -12.68
N GLY A 134 -12.07 -5.06 -13.25
CA GLY A 134 -11.43 -5.17 -14.57
C GLY A 134 -12.34 -4.79 -15.73
N GLN A 135 -11.72 -4.38 -16.83
CA GLN A 135 -12.39 -4.13 -18.09
C GLN A 135 -12.92 -5.45 -18.69
N THR A 136 -14.16 -5.40 -19.18
CA THR A 136 -14.83 -6.56 -19.81
C THR A 136 -15.10 -6.35 -21.30
N SER A 137 -15.01 -5.11 -21.80
CA SER A 137 -15.11 -4.75 -23.22
C SER A 137 -14.29 -3.51 -23.53
N ASP A 138 -13.91 -3.32 -24.80
CA ASP A 138 -13.01 -2.26 -25.24
C ASP A 138 -13.65 -0.86 -25.24
N ASP A 139 -14.97 -0.78 -25.17
CA ASP A 139 -15.74 0.46 -25.16
C ASP A 139 -16.01 1.02 -23.77
N GLN A 140 -15.53 0.35 -22.73
CA GLN A 140 -15.68 0.80 -21.35
C GLN A 140 -14.70 1.92 -21.00
N ILE A 141 -15.17 2.81 -20.13
CA ILE A 141 -14.44 3.98 -19.62
C ILE A 141 -13.81 3.64 -18.26
N ASP A 142 -12.52 3.90 -18.09
CA ASP A 142 -11.88 3.77 -16.78
C ASP A 142 -12.32 4.93 -15.87
N LEU A 143 -12.96 4.58 -14.77
CA LEU A 143 -13.46 5.53 -13.79
C LEU A 143 -12.33 6.44 -13.24
N ARG A 144 -11.13 5.89 -13.11
CA ARG A 144 -9.96 6.57 -12.57
C ARG A 144 -9.21 7.39 -13.63
N GLU A 145 -8.87 6.76 -14.74
CA GLU A 145 -7.99 7.37 -15.74
C GLU A 145 -8.70 8.47 -16.54
N GLU A 146 -9.98 8.28 -16.83
CA GLU A 146 -10.73 9.20 -17.67
C GLU A 146 -11.58 10.21 -16.88
N LEU A 147 -12.08 9.82 -15.70
CA LEU A 147 -12.97 10.67 -14.91
C LEU A 147 -12.36 11.17 -13.60
N GLY A 148 -11.21 10.63 -13.17
CA GLY A 148 -10.49 11.06 -11.98
C GLY A 148 -11.06 10.57 -10.64
N TYR A 149 -12.02 9.65 -10.65
CA TYR A 149 -12.52 9.00 -9.43
C TYR A 149 -11.59 7.88 -8.97
N ALA A 150 -11.75 7.44 -7.73
CA ALA A 150 -10.97 6.36 -7.11
C ALA A 150 -9.44 6.54 -7.23
N CYS A 151 -8.95 7.79 -7.28
CA CYS A 151 -7.54 8.12 -7.33
C CYS A 151 -6.90 8.12 -5.95
N GLY A 152 -5.64 7.64 -5.88
CA GLY A 152 -4.85 7.70 -4.63
C GLY A 152 -5.61 7.12 -3.44
N ASN A 153 -5.67 7.84 -2.35
CA ASN A 153 -6.32 7.40 -1.12
C ASN A 153 -7.84 7.36 -1.18
N PHE A 154 -8.48 8.06 -2.10
CA PHE A 154 -9.93 8.03 -2.25
C PHE A 154 -10.48 6.65 -2.61
N MET A 155 -9.65 5.76 -3.18
CA MET A 155 -10.06 4.37 -3.42
C MET A 155 -10.36 3.60 -2.14
N TYR A 156 -9.76 3.98 -1.01
CA TYR A 156 -9.92 3.25 0.26
C TYR A 156 -11.20 3.63 1.00
N GLY A 157 -11.68 4.86 0.84
CA GLY A 157 -12.80 5.40 1.63
C GLY A 157 -12.38 5.76 3.06
N GLY A 158 -13.24 6.43 3.81
CA GLY A 158 -12.95 6.93 5.16
C GLY A 158 -13.44 6.04 6.29
N ASN A 159 -14.35 5.12 6.03
CA ASN A 159 -14.91 4.18 6.99
C ASN A 159 -14.86 2.74 6.45
N THR A 160 -15.14 1.76 7.30
CA THR A 160 -15.07 0.35 6.93
C THR A 160 -16.07 -0.02 5.82
N GLU A 161 -17.25 0.55 5.81
CA GLU A 161 -18.27 0.30 4.81
C GLU A 161 -17.81 0.76 3.42
N LEU A 162 -17.34 2.00 3.31
CA LEU A 162 -16.77 2.52 2.07
C LEU A 162 -15.49 1.80 1.66
N LEU A 163 -14.62 1.46 2.61
CA LEU A 163 -13.42 0.67 2.33
C LEU A 163 -13.76 -0.66 1.65
N THR A 164 -14.77 -1.36 2.17
CA THR A 164 -15.14 -2.69 1.69
C THR A 164 -16.23 -2.69 0.62
N SER A 165 -16.72 -1.51 0.20
CA SER A 165 -17.83 -1.38 -0.76
C SER A 165 -17.56 -1.99 -2.13
N ASN A 166 -16.27 -2.11 -2.53
CA ASN A 166 -15.84 -2.76 -3.78
C ASN A 166 -15.27 -4.17 -3.58
N PHE A 167 -15.44 -4.77 -2.41
CA PHE A 167 -14.94 -6.13 -2.19
C PHE A 167 -15.90 -7.15 -2.79
N THR A 168 -15.36 -8.07 -3.57
CA THR A 168 -16.01 -9.30 -3.99
C THR A 168 -16.09 -10.28 -2.83
N ASP A 169 -16.97 -11.29 -2.91
CA ASP A 169 -17.15 -12.27 -1.83
C ASP A 169 -15.84 -13.04 -1.54
N ASP A 170 -15.09 -13.39 -2.56
CA ASP A 170 -13.78 -14.05 -2.42
C ASP A 170 -12.75 -13.16 -1.74
N LEU A 171 -12.80 -11.84 -1.97
CA LEU A 171 -11.93 -10.89 -1.33
C LEU A 171 -12.33 -10.68 0.14
N ARG A 172 -13.63 -10.64 0.46
CA ARG A 172 -14.12 -10.60 1.84
C ARG A 172 -13.66 -11.83 2.61
N ASP A 173 -13.90 -13.03 2.06
CA ASP A 173 -13.43 -14.29 2.65
C ASP A 173 -11.91 -14.31 2.88
N PHE A 174 -11.13 -13.79 1.93
CA PHE A 174 -9.70 -13.66 2.10
C PHE A 174 -9.31 -12.79 3.30
N TYR A 175 -9.91 -11.59 3.44
CA TYR A 175 -9.62 -10.69 4.55
C TYR A 175 -10.10 -11.24 5.88
N ASP A 176 -11.26 -11.89 5.92
CA ASP A 176 -11.78 -12.54 7.13
C ASP A 176 -10.86 -13.66 7.60
N ARG A 177 -10.40 -14.52 6.70
CA ARG A 177 -9.42 -15.57 7.01
C ARG A 177 -8.09 -14.97 7.43
N GLN A 178 -7.60 -13.93 6.77
CA GLN A 178 -6.37 -13.24 7.13
C GLN A 178 -6.46 -12.70 8.56
N GLY A 179 -7.57 -12.05 8.92
CA GLY A 179 -7.82 -11.49 10.24
C GLY A 179 -7.96 -12.51 11.37
N GLN A 180 -8.31 -13.76 11.07
CA GLN A 180 -8.45 -14.82 12.07
C GLN A 180 -7.12 -15.26 12.71
N TYR A 181 -6.02 -15.15 11.98
CA TYR A 181 -4.72 -15.64 12.49
C TYR A 181 -3.59 -14.62 12.38
N ARG A 182 -3.84 -13.44 11.81
CA ARG A 182 -2.88 -12.34 11.75
C ARG A 182 -3.39 -11.19 12.61
N LYS A 183 -2.50 -10.56 13.34
CA LYS A 183 -2.78 -9.38 14.14
C LYS A 183 -2.21 -8.14 13.47
N LEU A 184 -2.86 -7.01 13.66
CA LEU A 184 -2.25 -5.73 13.32
C LEU A 184 -1.14 -5.43 14.33
N ARG A 185 0.03 -5.07 13.84
CA ARG A 185 1.12 -4.60 14.69
C ARG A 185 0.68 -3.29 15.39
N PRO A 186 1.02 -3.08 16.66
CA PRO A 186 0.81 -1.77 17.29
C PRO A 186 1.45 -0.66 16.45
N LEU A 187 0.81 0.51 16.46
CA LEU A 187 1.38 1.69 15.79
C LEU A 187 2.72 2.06 16.42
N ASP A 188 3.71 2.28 15.59
CA ASP A 188 4.98 2.82 16.05
C ASP A 188 4.76 4.27 16.53
N PRO A 189 5.45 4.70 17.58
CA PRO A 189 5.37 6.08 18.03
C PRO A 189 5.91 7.01 16.93
N THR A 190 5.24 8.16 16.75
CA THR A 190 5.74 9.20 15.86
C THR A 190 6.93 9.89 16.51
N VAL A 191 8.07 9.91 15.83
CA VAL A 191 9.28 10.62 16.24
C VAL A 191 9.58 11.68 15.19
N THR A 192 9.69 12.94 15.62
CA THR A 192 10.02 14.06 14.75
C THR A 192 11.48 14.45 14.95
N PHE A 193 12.25 14.35 13.89
CA PHE A 193 13.67 14.69 13.88
C PHE A 193 13.89 16.08 13.30
N ASP A 194 14.92 16.78 13.77
CA ASP A 194 15.43 18.00 13.14
C ASP A 194 16.33 17.66 11.92
N GLU A 195 16.80 18.70 11.21
CA GLU A 195 17.59 18.51 9.98
C GLU A 195 18.93 17.82 10.25
N ASP A 196 19.61 18.14 11.33
CA ASP A 196 20.89 17.52 11.68
C ASP A 196 20.70 16.04 12.05
N GLN A 197 19.67 15.73 12.78
CA GLN A 197 19.30 14.34 13.12
C GLN A 197 18.95 13.53 11.87
N LEU A 198 18.19 14.11 10.95
CA LEU A 198 17.85 13.44 9.69
C LEU A 198 19.08 13.19 8.83
N GLU A 199 20.02 14.13 8.76
CA GLU A 199 21.29 13.94 8.05
C GLU A 199 22.09 12.79 8.66
N MET A 200 22.23 12.74 9.99
CA MET A 200 22.95 11.66 10.68
C MET A 200 22.27 10.30 10.51
N LEU A 201 20.93 10.24 10.59
CA LEU A 201 20.17 8.99 10.35
C LEU A 201 20.37 8.48 8.92
N ASN A 202 20.40 9.35 7.93
CA ASN A 202 20.71 8.99 6.55
C ASN A 202 22.15 8.50 6.37
N LEU A 203 23.11 9.18 7.00
CA LEU A 203 24.52 8.81 6.95
C LEU A 203 24.78 7.42 7.53
N TRP A 204 24.12 7.06 8.63
CA TRP A 204 24.26 5.76 9.28
C TRP A 204 23.34 4.69 8.66
N GLY A 205 22.12 5.06 8.31
CA GLY A 205 21.08 4.13 7.84
C GLY A 205 21.38 3.55 6.46
N THR A 206 21.94 4.33 5.55
CA THR A 206 22.26 3.87 4.20
C THR A 206 23.27 2.71 4.19
N PRO A 207 24.46 2.83 4.82
CA PRO A 207 25.41 1.71 4.88
C PRO A 207 24.87 0.50 5.64
N MET A 208 24.07 0.72 6.69
CA MET A 208 23.42 -0.36 7.44
C MET A 208 22.45 -1.14 6.53
N THR A 209 21.59 -0.43 5.80
CA THR A 209 20.63 -1.04 4.86
C THR A 209 21.36 -1.80 3.77
N ASP A 210 22.44 -1.26 3.21
CA ASP A 210 23.24 -1.94 2.19
C ASP A 210 23.87 -3.23 2.73
N THR A 211 24.36 -3.21 3.98
CA THR A 211 24.90 -4.39 4.65
C THR A 211 23.82 -5.46 4.84
N VAL A 212 22.62 -5.07 5.35
CA VAL A 212 21.48 -5.99 5.51
C VAL A 212 21.07 -6.61 4.17
N ASN A 213 20.96 -5.79 3.12
CA ASN A 213 20.59 -6.26 1.79
C ASN A 213 21.63 -7.23 1.21
N ALA A 214 22.92 -6.92 1.34
CA ALA A 214 24.00 -7.78 0.87
C ALA A 214 23.97 -9.15 1.56
N TRP A 215 23.79 -9.19 2.88
CA TRP A 215 23.71 -10.44 3.65
C TRP A 215 22.41 -11.21 3.35
N THR A 216 21.30 -10.54 3.18
CA THR A 216 20.04 -11.16 2.75
C THR A 216 20.22 -11.87 1.41
N CYS A 217 20.91 -11.23 0.46
CA CYS A 217 21.25 -11.85 -0.81
C CYS A 217 22.17 -13.07 -0.65
N LYS A 218 23.22 -12.98 0.17
CA LYS A 218 24.13 -14.13 0.42
C LYS A 218 23.38 -15.33 0.98
N PHE A 219 22.52 -15.12 2.00
CA PHE A 219 21.71 -16.19 2.59
C PHE A 219 20.73 -16.81 1.59
N ALA A 220 20.00 -15.98 0.85
CA ALA A 220 19.02 -16.43 -0.13
C ALA A 220 19.65 -17.18 -1.31
N MET A 221 20.90 -16.88 -1.66
CA MET A 221 21.65 -17.56 -2.73
C MET A 221 22.52 -18.71 -2.24
N ASN A 222 22.43 -19.11 -0.97
CA ASN A 222 23.30 -20.12 -0.34
C ASN A 222 24.81 -19.79 -0.47
N GLN A 223 25.17 -18.52 -0.48
CA GLN A 223 26.56 -18.05 -0.44
C GLN A 223 27.06 -17.84 0.99
N ALA A 224 26.14 -17.86 1.94
CA ALA A 224 26.38 -17.88 3.37
C ALA A 224 25.36 -18.82 4.03
N ASP A 225 25.74 -19.46 5.14
CA ASP A 225 24.87 -20.35 5.92
C ASP A 225 24.33 -19.57 7.13
N ILE A 226 23.03 -19.43 7.20
CA ILE A 226 22.36 -18.68 8.27
C ILE A 226 22.68 -19.22 9.69
N ASN A 227 23.00 -20.52 9.83
CA ASN A 227 23.33 -21.12 11.11
C ASN A 227 24.79 -20.88 11.52
N ASN A 228 25.69 -20.69 10.57
CA ASN A 228 27.10 -20.53 10.81
C ASN A 228 27.58 -19.08 10.73
N ASP A 229 26.95 -18.27 9.89
CA ASP A 229 27.38 -16.91 9.55
C ASP A 229 26.52 -15.81 10.19
N TRP A 230 25.48 -16.19 10.98
CA TRP A 230 24.57 -15.23 11.60
C TRP A 230 25.27 -14.22 12.51
N ASP A 231 26.19 -14.68 13.36
CA ASP A 231 26.92 -13.81 14.29
C ASP A 231 27.83 -12.82 13.51
N THR A 232 28.39 -13.26 12.40
CA THR A 232 29.18 -12.37 11.52
C THR A 232 28.29 -11.30 10.89
N TYR A 233 27.12 -11.70 10.38
CA TYR A 233 26.13 -10.77 9.86
C TYR A 233 25.73 -9.72 10.90
N VAL A 234 25.36 -10.16 12.11
CA VAL A 234 24.98 -9.24 13.21
C VAL A 234 26.09 -8.26 13.52
N ALA A 235 27.34 -8.74 13.67
CA ALA A 235 28.49 -7.89 13.95
C ALA A 235 28.76 -6.84 12.85
N GLU A 236 28.60 -7.23 11.57
CA GLU A 236 28.75 -6.29 10.45
C GLU A 236 27.66 -5.23 10.42
N VAL A 237 26.39 -5.57 10.75
CA VAL A 237 25.29 -4.60 10.86
C VAL A 237 25.49 -3.66 12.04
N GLU A 238 25.88 -4.19 13.21
CA GLU A 238 26.16 -3.38 14.41
C GLU A 238 27.29 -2.38 14.15
N ALA A 239 28.32 -2.77 13.39
CA ALA A 239 29.43 -1.91 12.99
C ALA A 239 29.01 -0.71 12.11
N GLN A 240 27.80 -0.72 11.53
CA GLN A 240 27.23 0.38 10.74
C GLN A 240 26.48 1.41 11.61
N ASN A 241 26.93 1.66 12.82
CA ASN A 241 26.31 2.62 13.75
C ASN A 241 24.88 2.29 14.17
N MET A 242 24.49 1.03 14.15
CA MET A 242 23.14 0.59 14.52
C MET A 242 22.72 1.13 15.90
N GLN A 243 23.62 1.07 16.90
CA GLN A 243 23.34 1.57 18.24
C GLN A 243 23.07 3.08 18.26
N ASN A 244 23.82 3.87 17.50
CA ASN A 244 23.62 5.32 17.41
C ASN A 244 22.24 5.65 16.81
N ILE A 245 21.76 4.86 15.83
CA ILE A 245 20.41 5.00 15.28
C ILE A 245 19.38 4.72 16.37
N VAL A 246 19.49 3.61 17.07
CA VAL A 246 18.58 3.22 18.16
C VAL A 246 18.55 4.27 19.26
N ASP A 247 19.70 4.74 19.68
CA ASP A 247 19.83 5.78 20.73
C ASP A 247 19.16 7.09 20.27
N MET A 248 19.41 7.54 19.06
CA MET A 248 18.80 8.76 18.51
C MET A 248 17.25 8.66 18.47
N TYR A 249 16.70 7.53 18.03
CA TYR A 249 15.24 7.33 18.06
C TYR A 249 14.68 7.38 19.48
N ASN A 250 15.32 6.69 20.43
CA ASN A 250 14.87 6.62 21.81
C ASN A 250 15.00 7.98 22.53
N ASP A 251 16.10 8.68 22.34
CA ASP A 251 16.34 9.99 22.97
C ASP A 251 15.37 11.04 22.45
N THR A 252 15.16 11.10 21.13
CA THR A 252 14.20 12.02 20.51
C THR A 252 12.77 11.71 20.94
N TYR A 253 12.37 10.44 20.98
CA TYR A 253 11.06 10.02 21.46
C TYR A 253 10.85 10.39 22.93
N ASN A 254 11.85 10.15 23.79
CA ASN A 254 11.74 10.47 25.22
C ASN A 254 11.72 11.97 25.46
N ALA A 255 12.42 12.77 24.66
CA ALA A 255 12.38 14.22 24.75
C ALA A 255 11.02 14.83 24.31
N SER A 256 10.21 14.09 23.53
CA SER A 256 8.90 14.52 23.04
C SER A 256 7.75 14.19 23.98
N LYS A 257 7.98 13.50 25.10
CA LYS A 257 7.00 13.17 26.14
C LYS A 257 6.90 14.29 27.18
#